data_434516d137f1540c8f30825329580399
#
_entry.id   434516d137f1540c8f30825329580399
#
_cell.length_a   1.000
_cell.length_b   1.000
_cell.length_c   1.000
_cell.angle_alpha   90.00
_cell.angle_beta   90.00
_cell.angle_gamma   90.00
#
_symmetry.space_group_name_H-M   'P 1'
#
loop_
_entity.id
_entity.type
_entity.pdbx_description
1 polymer ?
#
loop_
_entity_poly.entity_id
_entity_poly.type
_entity_poly.pdbx_seq_one_letter_code
_entity_poly.pdbx_strand_id
1 'polypeptide(L)'
;MCIRDSNKQNENALKNLITTPAVKYRRPYDIYIEEYPHLASFMASVNGNEFLTDPTGSRRFLPFEVLHIDKPTAENIRMDNVYSEIMYLYRQGVRYWFNDAEIEELHLTNAEFEVQTVEFEMLMQYFEKPTEEEESLFFMTTAQILTCLRDVCPMQLSEKRLGEALRKAGFKRVQKRISNWNYSVYGYRIKPISIPYTDNDYG
;
A
#
# COMPACT_ATOMS: atom_id res chain seq x y z
N MET A 1 -18.59 8.31 4.82
CA MET A 1 -17.52 8.29 5.83
C MET A 1 -16.31 8.99 5.22
N CYS A 2 -15.85 10.08 5.80
CA CYS A 2 -14.68 10.80 5.28
C CYS A 2 -13.42 10.08 5.76
N ILE A 3 -12.57 9.62 4.83
CA ILE A 3 -11.34 8.85 5.16
C ILE A 3 -10.24 9.76 5.72
N ARG A 4 -10.41 11.08 5.64
CA ARG A 4 -9.39 12.07 6.00
C ARG A 4 -8.88 11.99 7.45
N ASP A 5 -9.68 11.41 8.36
CA ASP A 5 -9.36 11.28 9.79
C ASP A 5 -9.12 9.82 10.22
N SER A 6 -8.88 8.91 9.26
CA SER A 6 -8.69 7.50 9.58
C SER A 6 -7.29 7.26 10.13
N ASN A 7 -7.20 7.01 11.41
CA ASN A 7 -6.02 6.41 12.01
C ASN A 7 -5.77 5.02 11.40
N LYS A 8 -4.51 4.57 11.32
CA LYS A 8 -4.11 3.24 10.81
C LYS A 8 -4.92 2.07 11.38
N GLN A 9 -5.44 2.20 12.61
CA GLN A 9 -6.34 1.25 13.25
C GLN A 9 -7.71 1.19 12.54
N ASN A 10 -8.25 2.34 12.15
CA ASN A 10 -9.53 2.44 11.46
C ASN A 10 -9.45 1.88 10.04
N GLU A 11 -8.31 2.04 9.38
CA GLU A 11 -8.06 1.48 8.05
C GLU A 11 -8.02 -0.05 8.06
N ASN A 12 -7.34 -0.65 9.02
CA ASN A 12 -7.34 -2.11 9.19
C ASN A 12 -8.73 -2.66 9.56
N ALA A 13 -9.49 -1.93 10.38
CA ALA A 13 -10.86 -2.30 10.71
C ALA A 13 -11.76 -2.25 9.46
N LEU A 14 -11.60 -1.22 8.60
CA LEU A 14 -12.31 -1.11 7.33
C LEU A 14 -11.95 -2.23 6.37
N LYS A 15 -10.67 -2.56 6.21
CA LYS A 15 -10.19 -3.68 5.38
C LYS A 15 -10.78 -5.01 5.83
N ASN A 16 -10.81 -5.25 7.14
CA ASN A 16 -11.43 -6.45 7.70
C ASN A 16 -12.94 -6.46 7.43
N LEU A 17 -13.61 -5.33 7.65
CA LEU A 17 -15.05 -5.21 7.42
C LEU A 17 -15.43 -5.49 5.97
N ILE A 18 -14.69 -4.95 5.00
CA ILE A 18 -14.91 -5.15 3.55
C ILE A 18 -14.80 -6.64 3.17
N THR A 19 -13.90 -7.39 3.81
CA THR A 19 -13.60 -8.78 3.43
C THR A 19 -14.28 -9.83 4.30
N THR A 20 -14.96 -9.42 5.37
CA THR A 20 -15.64 -10.37 6.27
C THR A 20 -16.90 -10.93 5.61
N PRO A 21 -17.04 -12.24 5.41
CA PRO A 21 -18.21 -12.83 4.74
C PRO A 21 -19.46 -12.82 5.62
N ALA A 22 -19.29 -12.79 6.93
CA ALA A 22 -20.40 -12.79 7.88
C ALA A 22 -20.06 -12.01 9.14
N VAL A 23 -21.03 -11.36 9.72
CA VAL A 23 -20.90 -10.56 10.94
C VAL A 23 -21.65 -11.25 12.09
N LYS A 24 -20.95 -11.42 13.21
CA LYS A 24 -21.51 -11.98 14.44
C LYS A 24 -21.83 -10.86 15.41
N TYR A 25 -23.09 -10.71 15.76
CA TYR A 25 -23.47 -9.75 16.78
C TYR A 25 -24.70 -10.24 17.57
N ARG A 26 -24.84 -9.69 18.79
CA ARG A 26 -26.00 -9.91 19.65
C ARG A 26 -26.93 -8.71 19.52
N ARG A 27 -28.16 -8.93 19.16
CA ARG A 27 -29.15 -7.84 19.19
C ARG A 27 -29.35 -7.35 20.62
N PRO A 28 -29.73 -6.08 20.80
CA PRO A 28 -30.12 -5.60 22.13
C PRO A 28 -31.22 -6.49 22.74
N TYR A 29 -31.03 -6.89 24.00
CA TYR A 29 -31.93 -7.78 24.76
C TYR A 29 -31.94 -9.25 24.34
N ASP A 30 -31.17 -9.64 23.36
CA ASP A 30 -31.08 -11.05 22.95
C ASP A 30 -30.06 -11.81 23.82
N ILE A 31 -30.28 -13.13 23.99
CA ILE A 31 -29.40 -13.99 24.79
C ILE A 31 -28.27 -14.56 23.94
N TYR A 32 -28.54 -14.80 22.67
CA TYR A 32 -27.60 -15.49 21.76
C TYR A 32 -26.91 -14.51 20.79
N ILE A 33 -25.69 -14.88 20.40
CA ILE A 33 -24.97 -14.26 19.29
C ILE A 33 -25.40 -14.97 18.01
N GLU A 34 -25.92 -14.21 17.07
CA GLU A 34 -26.32 -14.72 15.76
C GLU A 34 -25.33 -14.31 14.70
N GLU A 35 -25.22 -15.11 13.65
CA GLU A 35 -24.35 -14.85 12.51
C GLU A 35 -25.20 -14.42 11.31
N TYR A 36 -24.86 -13.28 10.72
CA TYR A 36 -25.55 -12.70 9.59
C TYR A 36 -24.60 -12.59 8.39
N PRO A 37 -25.04 -12.98 7.18
CA PRO A 37 -24.23 -12.78 5.98
C PRO A 37 -23.99 -11.29 5.76
N HIS A 38 -22.76 -10.95 5.38
CA HIS A 38 -22.39 -9.58 5.09
C HIS A 38 -22.74 -9.26 3.63
N LEU A 39 -23.85 -8.54 3.42
CA LEU A 39 -24.37 -8.19 2.10
C LEU A 39 -24.07 -6.75 1.69
N ALA A 40 -23.32 -6.00 2.51
CA ALA A 40 -23.04 -4.60 2.25
C ALA A 40 -21.88 -4.39 1.27
N SER A 41 -22.06 -3.48 0.32
CA SER A 41 -20.99 -2.89 -0.48
C SER A 41 -20.62 -1.52 0.08
N PHE A 42 -19.37 -1.11 -0.10
CA PHE A 42 -18.86 0.14 0.45
C PHE A 42 -18.47 1.09 -0.67
N MET A 43 -18.84 2.34 -0.50
CA MET A 43 -18.42 3.45 -1.32
C MET A 43 -18.00 4.60 -0.39
N ALA A 44 -16.92 5.29 -0.74
CA ALA A 44 -16.43 6.45 0.01
C ALA A 44 -15.97 7.53 -0.97
N SER A 45 -15.98 8.77 -0.54
CA SER A 45 -15.39 9.89 -1.27
C SER A 45 -14.27 10.50 -0.43
N VAL A 46 -13.22 10.92 -1.10
CA VAL A 46 -12.06 11.58 -0.50
C VAL A 46 -11.76 12.86 -1.29
N ASN A 47 -11.18 13.83 -0.62
CA ASN A 47 -10.66 15.03 -1.27
C ASN A 47 -9.14 14.89 -1.37
N GLY A 48 -8.62 14.86 -2.60
CA GLY A 48 -7.19 14.65 -2.89
C GLY A 48 -6.88 13.24 -3.39
N ASN A 49 -5.75 13.12 -4.05
CA ASN A 49 -5.38 11.89 -4.75
C ASN A 49 -4.64 10.90 -3.84
N GLU A 50 -3.94 11.38 -2.82
CA GLU A 50 -3.15 10.54 -1.91
C GLU A 50 -3.97 10.14 -0.69
N PHE A 51 -4.54 8.93 -0.68
CA PHE A 51 -5.34 8.43 0.44
C PHE A 51 -5.08 6.97 0.79
N LEU A 52 -4.38 6.21 -0.05
CA LEU A 52 -4.01 4.82 0.24
C LEU A 52 -2.70 4.80 1.05
N THR A 53 -2.78 4.40 2.32
CA THR A 53 -1.61 4.40 3.22
C THR A 53 -0.93 3.03 3.31
N ASP A 54 -1.57 1.96 2.81
CA ASP A 54 -1.04 0.60 2.85
C ASP A 54 -1.08 -0.05 1.46
N PRO A 55 0.08 -0.15 0.79
CA PRO A 55 0.18 -0.75 -0.54
C PRO A 55 -0.22 -2.24 -0.56
N THR A 56 -0.06 -2.96 0.56
CA THR A 56 -0.38 -4.40 0.61
C THR A 56 -1.88 -4.69 0.61
N GLY A 57 -2.70 -3.70 0.98
CA GLY A 57 -4.16 -3.81 1.05
C GLY A 57 -4.90 -3.09 -0.07
N SER A 58 -4.20 -2.45 -1.00
CA SER A 58 -4.78 -1.59 -2.03
C SER A 58 -5.73 -2.33 -2.98
N ARG A 59 -5.53 -3.64 -3.21
CA ARG A 59 -6.40 -4.50 -4.05
C ARG A 59 -7.87 -4.54 -3.63
N ARG A 60 -8.21 -4.03 -2.44
CA ARG A 60 -9.60 -3.94 -1.94
C ARG A 60 -10.29 -2.65 -2.34
N PHE A 61 -9.55 -1.71 -2.89
CA PHE A 61 -10.03 -0.39 -3.26
C PHE A 61 -9.99 -0.23 -4.77
N LEU A 62 -11.05 0.33 -5.32
CA LEU A 62 -11.17 0.73 -6.71
C LEU A 62 -11.29 2.25 -6.74
N PRO A 63 -10.18 2.99 -6.76
CA PRO A 63 -10.20 4.43 -6.82
C PRO A 63 -10.59 4.91 -8.23
N PHE A 64 -11.37 5.97 -8.26
CA PHE A 64 -11.75 6.67 -9.47
C PHE A 64 -11.59 8.17 -9.23
N GLU A 65 -10.90 8.84 -10.14
CA GLU A 65 -10.86 10.27 -10.16
C GLU A 65 -12.10 10.81 -10.90
N VAL A 66 -12.88 11.63 -10.23
CA VAL A 66 -14.06 12.26 -10.81
C VAL A 66 -13.67 13.61 -11.41
N LEU A 67 -13.46 13.66 -12.71
CA LEU A 67 -13.09 14.87 -13.45
C LEU A 67 -14.28 15.80 -13.69
N HIS A 68 -15.46 15.25 -13.96
CA HIS A 68 -16.68 15.97 -14.27
C HIS A 68 -17.92 15.20 -13.83
N ILE A 69 -18.94 15.91 -13.36
CA ILE A 69 -20.25 15.34 -13.03
C ILE A 69 -21.30 15.99 -13.90
N ASP A 70 -21.88 15.21 -14.81
CA ASP A 70 -23.07 15.61 -15.56
C ASP A 70 -24.32 15.37 -14.71
N LYS A 71 -24.74 16.40 -14.00
CA LYS A 71 -25.90 16.34 -13.09
C LYS A 71 -27.21 15.95 -13.81
N PRO A 72 -27.57 16.53 -14.97
CA PRO A 72 -28.80 16.16 -15.67
C PRO A 72 -28.85 14.68 -16.03
N THR A 73 -27.74 14.11 -16.51
CA THR A 73 -27.66 12.68 -16.80
C THR A 73 -27.71 11.84 -15.53
N ALA A 74 -27.01 12.23 -14.49
CA ALA A 74 -26.99 11.52 -13.21
C ALA A 74 -28.38 11.45 -12.55
N GLU A 75 -29.13 12.53 -12.56
CA GLU A 75 -30.49 12.61 -12.01
C GLU A 75 -31.51 11.73 -12.76
N ASN A 76 -31.24 11.42 -14.04
CA ASN A 76 -32.10 10.57 -14.87
C ASN A 76 -31.77 9.08 -14.77
N ILE A 77 -30.68 8.69 -14.08
CA ILE A 77 -30.33 7.29 -13.89
C ILE A 77 -31.32 6.61 -12.93
N ARG A 78 -32.07 5.65 -13.45
CA ARG A 78 -32.96 4.84 -12.63
C ARG A 78 -32.20 3.65 -12.07
N MET A 79 -31.98 3.63 -10.77
CA MET A 79 -31.25 2.54 -10.09
C MET A 79 -31.90 1.17 -10.29
N ASP A 80 -33.23 1.10 -10.44
CA ASP A 80 -33.92 -0.15 -10.76
C ASP A 80 -33.43 -0.77 -12.07
N ASN A 81 -33.15 0.04 -13.08
CA ASN A 81 -32.60 -0.44 -14.35
C ASN A 81 -31.18 -0.95 -14.17
N VAL A 82 -30.34 -0.25 -13.39
CA VAL A 82 -28.97 -0.65 -13.09
C VAL A 82 -28.96 -2.00 -12.35
N TYR A 83 -29.79 -2.18 -11.34
CA TYR A 83 -29.88 -3.45 -10.62
C TYR A 83 -30.43 -4.58 -11.51
N SER A 84 -31.37 -4.29 -12.39
CA SER A 84 -31.90 -5.28 -13.34
C SER A 84 -30.82 -5.75 -14.32
N GLU A 85 -30.00 -4.85 -14.81
CA GLU A 85 -28.88 -5.18 -15.70
C GLU A 85 -27.82 -6.00 -14.96
N ILE A 86 -27.40 -5.60 -13.77
CA ILE A 86 -26.46 -6.36 -12.94
C ILE A 86 -26.98 -7.77 -12.70
N MET A 87 -28.27 -7.93 -12.37
CA MET A 87 -28.87 -9.23 -12.14
C MET A 87 -28.92 -10.08 -13.42
N TYR A 88 -29.16 -9.46 -14.57
CA TYR A 88 -29.10 -10.14 -15.85
C TYR A 88 -27.68 -10.66 -16.13
N LEU A 89 -26.65 -9.82 -16.00
CA LEU A 89 -25.24 -10.19 -16.18
C LEU A 89 -24.82 -11.31 -15.23
N TYR A 90 -25.21 -11.22 -13.97
CA TYR A 90 -24.97 -12.27 -12.98
C TYR A 90 -25.56 -13.63 -13.38
N ARG A 91 -26.81 -13.64 -13.88
CA ARG A 91 -27.48 -14.85 -14.38
C ARG A 91 -26.84 -15.43 -15.63
N GLN A 92 -26.17 -14.59 -16.43
CA GLN A 92 -25.39 -15.03 -17.59
C GLN A 92 -24.02 -15.61 -17.19
N GLY A 93 -23.67 -15.60 -15.92
CA GLY A 93 -22.38 -16.10 -15.41
C GLY A 93 -21.20 -15.17 -15.68
N VAL A 94 -21.46 -13.87 -15.90
CA VAL A 94 -20.39 -12.90 -16.06
C VAL A 94 -19.57 -12.86 -14.77
N ARG A 95 -18.27 -12.95 -14.90
CA ARG A 95 -17.33 -12.93 -13.77
C ARG A 95 -17.32 -11.55 -13.10
N TYR A 96 -17.45 -11.53 -11.79
CA TYR A 96 -17.50 -10.31 -10.94
C TYR A 96 -16.31 -10.19 -9.97
N TRP A 97 -15.26 -10.98 -10.16
CA TRP A 97 -14.01 -10.91 -9.39
C TRP A 97 -12.83 -10.73 -10.34
N PHE A 98 -11.75 -10.14 -9.83
CA PHE A 98 -10.51 -9.96 -10.58
C PHE A 98 -9.69 -11.25 -10.61
N ASN A 99 -9.02 -11.51 -11.73
CA ASN A 99 -7.95 -12.51 -11.81
C ASN A 99 -6.61 -11.90 -11.39
N ASP A 100 -5.56 -12.72 -11.32
CA ASP A 100 -4.25 -12.28 -10.86
C ASP A 100 -3.63 -11.18 -11.73
N ALA A 101 -3.83 -11.24 -13.06
CA ALA A 101 -3.33 -10.21 -13.98
C ALA A 101 -4.05 -8.86 -13.79
N GLU A 102 -5.37 -8.90 -13.60
CA GLU A 102 -6.18 -7.71 -13.33
C GLU A 102 -5.88 -7.11 -11.94
N ILE A 103 -5.54 -7.96 -10.97
CA ILE A 103 -5.07 -7.50 -9.64
C ILE A 103 -3.74 -6.77 -9.77
N GLU A 104 -2.82 -7.24 -10.61
CA GLU A 104 -1.55 -6.56 -10.85
C GLU A 104 -1.75 -5.21 -11.54
N GLU A 105 -2.63 -5.14 -12.55
CA GLU A 105 -3.01 -3.89 -13.20
C GLU A 105 -3.65 -2.90 -12.19
N LEU A 106 -4.52 -3.40 -11.33
CA LEU A 106 -5.11 -2.60 -10.25
C LEU A 106 -4.06 -2.07 -9.28
N HIS A 107 -3.02 -2.86 -8.96
CA HIS A 107 -1.91 -2.39 -8.14
C HIS A 107 -1.15 -1.23 -8.78
N LEU A 108 -0.90 -1.29 -10.08
CA LEU A 108 -0.25 -0.20 -10.82
C LEU A 108 -1.10 1.08 -10.79
N THR A 109 -2.39 0.96 -11.06
CA THR A 109 -3.33 2.10 -10.97
C THR A 109 -3.41 2.67 -9.55
N ASN A 110 -3.47 1.81 -8.54
CA ASN A 110 -3.58 2.23 -7.15
C ASN A 110 -2.31 2.92 -6.63
N ALA A 111 -1.15 2.67 -7.25
CA ALA A 111 0.11 3.32 -6.88
C ALA A 111 0.06 4.85 -7.02
N GLU A 112 -0.76 5.38 -7.93
CA GLU A 112 -0.97 6.82 -8.12
C GLU A 112 -1.74 7.47 -6.95
N PHE A 113 -2.51 6.66 -6.21
CA PHE A 113 -3.32 7.10 -5.07
C PHE A 113 -2.65 6.81 -3.72
N GLU A 114 -1.44 6.24 -3.73
CA GLU A 114 -0.71 5.95 -2.51
C GLU A 114 -0.04 7.19 -1.92
N VAL A 115 -0.21 7.37 -0.61
CA VAL A 115 0.50 8.41 0.14
C VAL A 115 2.01 8.17 0.06
N GLN A 116 2.73 9.15 -0.44
CA GLN A 116 4.19 9.13 -0.42
C GLN A 116 4.69 9.36 1.00
N THR A 117 5.58 8.51 1.46
CA THR A 117 6.21 8.69 2.77
C THR A 117 7.49 9.50 2.63
N VAL A 118 7.80 10.28 3.65
CA VAL A 118 9.06 11.06 3.70
C VAL A 118 10.27 10.15 3.50
N GLU A 119 10.23 8.95 4.08
CA GLU A 119 11.28 7.95 3.91
C GLU A 119 11.45 7.52 2.46
N PHE A 120 10.35 7.43 1.68
CA PHE A 120 10.41 7.09 0.26
C PHE A 120 10.97 8.24 -0.58
N GLU A 121 10.52 9.47 -0.34
CA GLU A 121 11.02 10.67 -1.03
C GLU A 121 12.51 10.85 -0.79
N MET A 122 12.94 10.80 0.48
CA MET A 122 14.34 10.89 0.87
C MET A 122 15.19 9.77 0.25
N LEU A 123 14.66 8.53 0.25
CA LEU A 123 15.34 7.40 -0.36
C LEU A 123 15.60 7.65 -1.86
N MET A 124 14.58 8.10 -2.60
CA MET A 124 14.71 8.37 -4.05
C MET A 124 15.57 9.58 -4.36
N GLN A 125 15.68 10.54 -3.46
CA GLN A 125 16.52 11.73 -3.64
C GLN A 125 18.01 11.44 -3.42
N TYR A 126 18.35 10.58 -2.47
CA TYR A 126 19.73 10.39 -2.01
C TYR A 126 20.35 9.06 -2.40
N PHE A 127 19.57 8.13 -2.94
CA PHE A 127 20.04 6.80 -3.28
C PHE A 127 19.54 6.35 -4.65
N GLU A 128 20.35 5.54 -5.32
CA GLU A 128 20.03 4.91 -6.60
C GLU A 128 20.32 3.41 -6.58
N LYS A 129 19.77 2.68 -7.56
CA LYS A 129 20.10 1.28 -7.76
C LYS A 129 21.47 1.17 -8.40
N PRO A 130 22.40 0.38 -7.82
CA PRO A 130 23.70 0.17 -8.48
C PRO A 130 23.50 -0.59 -9.80
N THR A 131 24.39 -0.36 -10.75
CA THR A 131 24.47 -1.15 -11.98
C THR A 131 24.92 -2.58 -11.67
N GLU A 132 24.72 -3.53 -12.59
CA GLU A 132 25.12 -4.92 -12.38
C GLU A 132 26.61 -5.07 -12.03
N GLU A 133 27.47 -4.25 -12.63
CA GLU A 133 28.91 -4.22 -12.34
C GLU A 133 29.24 -3.68 -10.94
N GLU A 134 28.42 -2.76 -10.44
CA GLU A 134 28.59 -2.11 -9.14
C GLU A 134 27.87 -2.87 -7.99
N GLU A 135 27.00 -3.82 -8.28
CA GLU A 135 26.19 -4.52 -7.27
C GLU A 135 27.02 -5.14 -6.13
N SER A 136 28.26 -5.57 -6.41
CA SER A 136 29.13 -6.16 -5.41
C SER A 136 29.77 -5.13 -4.47
N LEU A 137 29.87 -3.86 -4.90
CA LEU A 137 30.56 -2.80 -4.19
C LEU A 137 29.68 -2.14 -3.13
N PHE A 138 28.38 -2.02 -3.40
CA PHE A 138 27.47 -1.28 -2.54
C PHE A 138 26.54 -2.21 -1.75
N PHE A 139 26.67 -2.19 -0.44
CA PHE A 139 25.83 -2.94 0.49
C PHE A 139 25.62 -2.10 1.74
N MET A 140 24.37 -1.81 2.09
CA MET A 140 23.99 -1.12 3.31
C MET A 140 22.85 -1.82 4.02
N THR A 141 22.89 -1.87 5.33
CA THR A 141 21.77 -2.30 6.17
C THR A 141 20.73 -1.19 6.26
N THR A 142 19.49 -1.54 6.59
CA THR A 142 18.42 -0.53 6.80
C THR A 142 18.83 0.50 7.86
N ALA A 143 19.53 0.08 8.90
CA ALA A 143 20.00 0.98 9.95
C ALA A 143 21.06 1.97 9.44
N GLN A 144 22.01 1.53 8.61
CA GLN A 144 23.01 2.40 7.98
C GLN A 144 22.36 3.42 7.05
N ILE A 145 21.43 2.99 6.19
CA ILE A 145 20.67 3.88 5.31
C ILE A 145 19.90 4.92 6.15
N LEU A 146 19.26 4.48 7.24
CA LEU A 146 18.54 5.37 8.13
C LEU A 146 19.44 6.40 8.79
N THR A 147 20.64 6.02 9.22
CA THR A 147 21.64 6.93 9.78
C THR A 147 22.04 7.99 8.75
N CYS A 148 22.39 7.58 7.54
CA CYS A 148 22.72 8.51 6.45
C CYS A 148 21.57 9.49 6.17
N LEU A 149 20.33 9.02 6.14
CA LEU A 149 19.18 9.90 5.91
C LEU A 149 18.90 10.85 7.07
N ARG A 150 19.17 10.45 8.30
CA ARG A 150 19.02 11.33 9.48
C ARG A 150 20.01 12.50 9.49
N ASP A 151 21.17 12.32 8.91
CA ASP A 151 22.18 13.38 8.81
C ASP A 151 21.75 14.51 7.86
N VAL A 152 20.87 14.22 6.92
CA VAL A 152 20.38 15.18 5.90
C VAL A 152 18.91 15.58 6.08
N CYS A 153 18.14 14.84 6.86
CA CYS A 153 16.72 15.08 7.08
C CYS A 153 16.44 15.46 8.54
N PRO A 154 15.87 16.65 8.82
CA PRO A 154 15.55 17.08 10.18
C PRO A 154 14.32 16.36 10.77
N MET A 155 13.60 15.57 9.99
CA MET A 155 12.41 14.86 10.43
C MET A 155 12.74 13.51 11.06
N GLN A 156 11.88 13.04 11.94
CA GLN A 156 12.04 11.74 12.58
C GLN A 156 11.64 10.61 11.62
N LEU A 157 12.63 9.92 11.06
CA LEU A 157 12.44 8.79 10.14
C LEU A 157 12.28 7.47 10.90
N SER A 158 11.43 6.58 10.37
CA SER A 158 11.15 5.26 10.93
C SER A 158 11.84 4.16 10.12
N GLU A 159 12.60 3.29 10.81
CA GLU A 159 13.26 2.13 10.17
C GLU A 159 12.25 1.19 9.46
N LYS A 160 11.07 1.00 10.07
CA LYS A 160 10.01 0.17 9.47
C LYS A 160 9.51 0.76 8.15
N ARG A 161 9.21 2.07 8.12
CA ARG A 161 8.76 2.76 6.90
C ARG A 161 9.85 2.81 5.84
N LEU A 162 11.10 3.00 6.24
CA LEU A 162 12.24 2.92 5.33
C LEU A 162 12.38 1.52 4.71
N GLY A 163 12.19 0.45 5.50
CA GLY A 163 12.17 -0.91 4.98
C GLY A 163 11.02 -1.17 3.99
N GLU A 164 9.86 -0.55 4.19
CA GLU A 164 8.73 -0.57 3.26
C GLU A 164 9.07 0.23 1.98
N ALA A 165 9.68 1.41 2.11
CA ALA A 165 10.13 2.24 1.01
C ALA A 165 11.17 1.55 0.12
N LEU A 166 12.16 0.89 0.70
CA LEU A 166 13.19 0.12 -0.01
C LEU A 166 12.59 -1.00 -0.86
N ARG A 167 11.59 -1.71 -0.33
CA ARG A 167 10.87 -2.76 -1.08
C ARG A 167 10.02 -2.16 -2.20
N LYS A 168 9.28 -1.08 -1.93
CA LYS A 168 8.47 -0.36 -2.92
C LYS A 168 9.32 0.17 -4.06
N ALA A 169 10.48 0.75 -3.76
CA ALA A 169 11.44 1.22 -4.75
C ALA A 169 12.14 0.06 -5.51
N GLY A 170 11.94 -1.18 -5.09
CA GLY A 170 12.51 -2.36 -5.76
C GLY A 170 14.02 -2.50 -5.58
N PHE A 171 14.57 -2.07 -4.44
CA PHE A 171 15.96 -2.35 -4.11
C PHE A 171 16.16 -3.81 -3.76
N LYS A 172 17.24 -4.41 -4.27
CA LYS A 172 17.55 -5.83 -4.10
C LYS A 172 18.03 -6.10 -2.68
N ARG A 173 17.23 -6.85 -1.91
CA ARG A 173 17.61 -7.32 -0.58
C ARG A 173 18.52 -8.52 -0.68
N VAL A 174 19.66 -8.47 0.00
CA VAL A 174 20.66 -9.54 0.01
C VAL A 174 21.11 -9.85 1.45
N GLN A 175 21.64 -11.03 1.63
CA GLN A 175 22.27 -11.47 2.87
C GLN A 175 23.77 -11.48 2.68
N LYS A 176 24.53 -10.78 3.52
CA LYS A 176 26.01 -10.78 3.54
C LYS A 176 26.50 -11.40 4.83
N ARG A 177 27.43 -12.34 4.73
CA ARG A 177 28.12 -12.91 5.87
C ARG A 177 29.26 -11.97 6.26
N ILE A 178 29.34 -11.60 7.52
CA ILE A 178 30.42 -10.76 8.03
C ILE A 178 31.57 -11.68 8.47
N SER A 179 32.75 -11.46 7.90
CA SER A 179 33.91 -12.35 8.07
C SER A 179 34.38 -12.46 9.52
N ASN A 180 34.26 -11.38 10.30
CA ASN A 180 34.74 -11.30 11.68
C ASN A 180 33.72 -11.78 12.72
N TRP A 181 32.47 -12.01 12.32
CA TRP A 181 31.38 -12.42 13.20
C TRP A 181 30.66 -13.61 12.55
N ASN A 182 30.42 -14.66 13.28
CA ASN A 182 29.80 -15.87 12.74
C ASN A 182 28.28 -15.72 12.50
N TYR A 183 27.83 -14.54 12.06
CA TYR A 183 26.44 -14.28 11.71
C TYR A 183 26.31 -13.56 10.35
N SER A 184 25.14 -13.68 9.76
CA SER A 184 24.79 -13.04 8.49
C SER A 184 23.86 -11.85 8.76
N VAL A 185 24.06 -10.77 8.01
CA VAL A 185 23.26 -9.56 8.09
C VAL A 185 22.48 -9.38 6.80
N TYR A 186 21.23 -8.96 6.93
CA TYR A 186 20.41 -8.58 5.79
C TYR A 186 20.59 -7.09 5.49
N GLY A 187 20.76 -6.76 4.23
CA GLY A 187 20.87 -5.38 3.73
C GLY A 187 20.38 -5.28 2.30
N TYR A 188 20.67 -4.17 1.68
CA TYR A 188 20.24 -3.84 0.32
C TYR A 188 21.42 -3.47 -0.55
N ARG A 189 21.33 -3.79 -1.85
CA ARG A 189 22.22 -3.26 -2.87
C ARG A 189 21.73 -1.87 -3.22
N ILE A 190 22.46 -0.84 -2.72
CA ILE A 190 22.03 0.54 -2.79
C ILE A 190 23.25 1.47 -2.82
N LYS A 191 23.25 2.38 -3.79
CA LYS A 191 24.34 3.34 -4.02
C LYS A 191 23.91 4.73 -3.59
N PRO A 192 24.67 5.43 -2.72
CA PRO A 192 24.40 6.81 -2.36
C PRO A 192 24.77 7.75 -3.52
N ILE A 193 23.90 8.75 -3.83
CA ILE A 193 24.11 9.73 -4.88
C ILE A 193 24.85 10.97 -4.35
N SER A 194 24.45 11.46 -3.17
CA SER A 194 24.89 12.77 -2.65
C SER A 194 25.33 12.75 -1.19
N ILE A 195 25.35 11.59 -0.55
CA ILE A 195 25.78 11.44 0.83
C ILE A 195 27.22 10.89 0.82
N PRO A 196 28.16 11.45 1.64
CA PRO A 196 29.47 10.86 1.76
C PRO A 196 29.36 9.43 2.31
N TYR A 197 29.59 8.47 1.44
CA TYR A 197 29.68 7.05 1.83
C TYR A 197 31.05 6.85 2.49
N THR A 198 31.08 6.71 3.78
CA THR A 198 32.27 6.22 4.47
C THR A 198 32.18 4.70 4.47
N ASP A 199 33.07 4.05 3.74
CA ASP A 199 33.25 2.59 3.72
C ASP A 199 33.84 2.16 5.06
N ASN A 200 33.06 2.29 6.12
CA ASN A 200 33.46 1.94 7.48
C ASN A 200 32.91 0.58 7.85
N ASP A 201 33.84 -0.35 8.06
CA ASP A 201 33.79 -1.49 9.00
C ASP A 201 33.17 -2.81 8.58
N TYR A 202 33.22 -3.20 7.32
CA TYR A 202 33.06 -4.62 7.00
C TYR A 202 34.15 -5.13 6.02
N GLY A 203 35.43 -4.76 6.35
CA GLY A 203 36.61 -5.37 5.73
C GLY A 203 36.83 -6.80 6.20
#